data_157e47e4608d5c799c07ceb89701a7b0
#
_entry.id   157e47e4608d5c799c07ceb89701a7b0
#
_cell.length_a   1.000
_cell.length_b   1.000
_cell.length_c   1.000
_cell.angle_alpha   90.00
_cell.angle_beta   90.00
_cell.angle_gamma   90.00
#
_symmetry.space_group_name_H-M   'P 1'
#
loop_
_entity.id
_entity.type
_entity.pdbx_description
1 polymer ?
#
loop_
_entity_poly.entity_id
_entity_poly.type
_entity_poly.pdbx_seq_one_letter_code
_entity_poly.pdbx_strand_id
1 'polypeptide(L)'
;MAHKLDLDESQVRILARILDELKTERAQARVDEQRTISGFAEAIDNETFDADGASRAAQRRVETAERLKASVLKALKDTHEMLDERQRGRLAYMLRSGVLTI
;
A
#
# COMPACT_ATOMS: atom_id res chain seq x y z
N MET A 1 18.22 -3.23 2.25
CA MET A 1 17.43 -4.35 2.79
C MET A 1 17.97 -5.72 2.44
N ALA A 2 18.32 -5.95 1.17
CA ALA A 2 18.77 -7.26 0.70
C ALA A 2 19.94 -7.85 1.51
N HIS A 3 20.97 -7.07 1.79
CA HIS A 3 22.14 -7.53 2.54
C HIS A 3 21.82 -7.88 3.99
N LYS A 4 20.82 -7.24 4.60
CA LYS A 4 20.41 -7.52 5.98
C LYS A 4 19.65 -8.84 6.09
N LEU A 5 19.00 -9.27 5.01
CA LEU A 5 18.28 -10.53 4.93
C LEU A 5 19.10 -11.65 4.28
N ASP A 6 20.29 -11.32 3.76
CA ASP A 6 21.13 -12.28 3.02
C ASP A 6 20.38 -12.94 1.85
N LEU A 7 19.74 -12.12 1.04
CA LEU A 7 18.97 -12.62 -0.11
C LEU A 7 19.91 -13.04 -1.24
N ASP A 8 19.59 -14.16 -1.90
CA ASP A 8 20.29 -14.54 -3.13
C ASP A 8 19.75 -13.73 -4.32
N GLU A 9 20.37 -13.89 -5.50
CA GLU A 9 19.99 -13.14 -6.68
C GLU A 9 18.54 -13.33 -7.10
N SER A 10 18.04 -14.56 -6.99
CA SER A 10 16.65 -14.87 -7.33
C SER A 10 15.70 -14.16 -6.39
N GLN A 11 15.99 -14.19 -5.10
CA GLN A 11 15.18 -13.52 -4.09
C GLN A 11 15.20 -12.00 -4.28
N VAL A 12 16.34 -11.42 -4.63
CA VAL A 12 16.44 -9.98 -4.90
C VAL A 12 15.52 -9.58 -6.05
N ARG A 13 15.50 -10.36 -7.13
CA ARG A 13 14.62 -10.09 -8.27
C ARG A 13 13.14 -10.17 -7.89
N ILE A 14 12.78 -11.18 -7.11
CA ILE A 14 11.38 -11.35 -6.66
C ILE A 14 10.97 -10.20 -5.75
N LEU A 15 11.82 -9.83 -4.80
CA LEU A 15 11.52 -8.73 -3.89
C LEU A 15 11.39 -7.41 -4.63
N ALA A 16 12.27 -7.16 -5.62
CA ALA A 16 12.20 -5.94 -6.43
C ALA A 16 10.86 -5.84 -7.16
N ARG A 17 10.35 -6.95 -7.69
CA ARG A 17 9.05 -6.98 -8.36
C ARG A 17 7.91 -6.71 -7.36
N ILE A 18 7.97 -7.34 -6.19
CA ILE A 18 6.95 -7.14 -5.14
C ILE A 18 6.89 -5.67 -4.73
N LEU A 19 8.04 -5.04 -4.49
CA LEU A 19 8.11 -3.65 -4.07
C LEU A 19 7.67 -2.71 -5.18
N ASP A 20 7.96 -3.03 -6.43
CA ASP A 20 7.54 -2.23 -7.57
C ASP A 20 6.03 -2.24 -7.74
N GLU A 21 5.40 -3.40 -7.60
CA GLU A 21 3.94 -3.53 -7.63
C GLU A 21 3.29 -2.72 -6.50
N LEU A 22 3.85 -2.78 -5.30
CA LEU A 22 3.34 -2.03 -4.16
C LEU A 22 3.49 -0.53 -4.35
N LYS A 23 4.62 -0.10 -4.92
CA LYS A 23 4.87 1.31 -5.25
C LYS A 23 3.85 1.83 -6.24
N THR A 24 3.53 1.05 -7.26
CA THR A 24 2.52 1.41 -8.28
C THR A 24 1.15 1.60 -7.63
N GLU A 25 0.75 0.68 -6.74
CA GLU A 25 -0.53 0.80 -6.04
C GLU A 25 -0.58 2.03 -5.13
N ARG A 26 0.52 2.35 -4.47
CA ARG A 26 0.59 3.55 -3.63
C ARG A 26 0.52 4.83 -4.44
N ALA A 27 1.12 4.84 -5.63
CA ALA A 27 1.03 5.99 -6.54
C ALA A 27 -0.41 6.19 -7.00
N GLN A 28 -1.11 5.11 -7.34
CA GLN A 28 -2.52 5.16 -7.72
C GLN A 28 -3.38 5.67 -6.56
N ALA A 29 -3.10 5.22 -5.34
CA ALA A 29 -3.82 5.66 -4.16
C ALA A 29 -3.69 7.17 -3.93
N ARG A 30 -2.53 7.75 -4.22
CA ARG A 30 -2.35 9.20 -4.10
C ARG A 30 -3.20 9.97 -5.10
N VAL A 31 -3.34 9.46 -6.33
CA VAL A 31 -4.23 10.06 -7.33
C VAL A 31 -5.68 9.97 -6.86
N ASP A 32 -6.08 8.82 -6.34
CA ASP A 32 -7.44 8.60 -5.82
C ASP A 32 -7.73 9.53 -4.63
N GLU A 33 -6.74 9.76 -3.77
CA GLU A 33 -6.86 10.68 -2.64
C GLU A 33 -7.16 12.11 -3.13
N GLN A 34 -6.46 12.55 -4.17
CA GLN A 34 -6.70 13.88 -4.74
C GLN A 34 -8.09 14.00 -5.34
N ARG A 35 -8.60 12.94 -5.97
CA ARG A 35 -9.96 12.91 -6.50
C ARG A 35 -10.98 12.98 -5.38
N THR A 36 -10.72 12.31 -4.27
CA THR A 36 -11.57 12.36 -3.08
C THR A 36 -11.65 13.77 -2.53
N ILE A 37 -10.50 14.42 -2.37
CA ILE A 37 -10.43 15.79 -1.87
C ILE A 37 -11.17 16.75 -2.82
N SER A 38 -10.98 16.61 -4.12
CA SER A 38 -11.71 17.41 -5.11
C SER A 38 -13.22 17.21 -5.00
N GLY A 39 -13.66 15.98 -4.78
CA GLY A 39 -15.08 15.67 -4.59
C GLY A 39 -15.65 16.33 -3.34
N PHE A 40 -14.90 16.34 -2.25
CA PHE A 40 -15.31 17.04 -1.03
C PHE A 40 -15.38 18.56 -1.26
N ALA A 41 -14.38 19.12 -1.95
CA ALA A 41 -14.36 20.54 -2.25
C ALA A 41 -15.56 20.95 -3.10
N GLU A 42 -15.90 20.16 -4.13
CA GLU A 42 -17.05 20.40 -4.97
C GLU A 42 -18.37 20.33 -4.17
N ALA A 43 -18.47 19.40 -3.23
CA ALA A 43 -19.65 19.25 -2.41
C ALA A 43 -19.88 20.45 -1.48
N ILE A 44 -18.79 21.06 -1.02
CA ILE A 44 -18.85 22.26 -0.15
C ILE A 44 -19.06 23.53 -0.98
N ASP A 45 -18.49 23.59 -2.19
CA ASP A 45 -18.52 24.77 -3.04
C ASP A 45 -19.83 24.86 -3.83
N ASN A 46 -20.95 24.69 -3.12
CA ASN A 46 -22.29 24.82 -3.66
C ASN A 46 -23.10 25.68 -2.71
N GLU A 47 -24.18 26.25 -3.21
CA GLU A 47 -25.09 27.02 -2.38
C GLU A 47 -25.68 26.16 -1.26
N THR A 48 -26.03 24.89 -1.60
CA THR A 48 -26.42 23.90 -0.60
C THR A 48 -25.38 22.76 -0.62
N PHE A 49 -25.19 22.13 0.53
CA PHE A 49 -24.25 21.02 0.64
C PHE A 49 -24.70 19.84 -0.22
N ASP A 50 -23.83 19.37 -1.12
CA ASP A 50 -24.09 18.19 -1.95
C ASP A 50 -23.73 16.91 -1.18
N ALA A 51 -24.70 16.42 -0.39
CA ALA A 51 -24.49 15.24 0.44
C ALA A 51 -24.18 13.99 -0.39
N ASP A 52 -24.84 13.82 -1.54
CA ASP A 52 -24.61 12.66 -2.42
C ASP A 52 -23.21 12.69 -3.03
N GLY A 53 -22.75 13.85 -3.47
CA GLY A 53 -21.40 14.02 -4.00
C GLY A 53 -20.34 13.76 -2.95
N ALA A 54 -20.54 14.26 -1.74
CA ALA A 54 -19.62 14.00 -0.62
C ALA A 54 -19.58 12.51 -0.28
N SER A 55 -20.74 11.85 -0.28
CA SER A 55 -20.82 10.41 0.00
C SER A 55 -20.09 9.59 -1.05
N ARG A 56 -20.23 9.93 -2.33
CA ARG A 56 -19.51 9.24 -3.40
C ARG A 56 -18.00 9.41 -3.26
N ALA A 57 -17.54 10.62 -2.89
CA ALA A 57 -16.11 10.87 -2.66
C ALA A 57 -15.61 10.08 -1.46
N ALA A 58 -16.36 10.02 -0.38
CA ALA A 58 -16.01 9.23 0.80
C ALA A 58 -15.94 7.74 0.48
N GLN A 59 -16.87 7.23 -0.33
CA GLN A 59 -16.87 5.83 -0.76
C GLN A 59 -15.63 5.50 -1.59
N ARG A 60 -15.18 6.41 -2.42
CA ARG A 60 -13.94 6.25 -3.18
C ARG A 60 -12.75 6.03 -2.25
N ARG A 61 -12.71 6.75 -1.13
CA ARG A 61 -11.65 6.57 -0.11
C ARG A 61 -11.68 5.17 0.49
N VAL A 62 -12.87 4.65 0.77
CA VAL A 62 -13.03 3.28 1.29
C VAL A 62 -12.50 2.27 0.27
N GLU A 63 -12.87 2.42 -0.99
CA GLU A 63 -12.44 1.52 -2.06
C GLU A 63 -10.92 1.55 -2.26
N THR A 64 -10.31 2.74 -2.17
CA THR A 64 -8.86 2.90 -2.24
C THR A 64 -8.17 2.17 -1.10
N ALA A 65 -8.71 2.31 0.13
CA ALA A 65 -8.16 1.61 1.30
C ALA A 65 -8.26 0.10 1.15
N GLU A 66 -9.37 -0.41 0.60
CA GLU A 66 -9.52 -1.85 0.35
C GLU A 66 -8.51 -2.37 -0.67
N ARG A 67 -8.25 -1.61 -1.74
CA ARG A 67 -7.24 -2.00 -2.73
C ARG A 67 -5.84 -2.00 -2.12
N LEU A 68 -5.49 -0.98 -1.33
CA LEU A 68 -4.19 -0.93 -0.64
C LEU A 68 -4.04 -2.09 0.33
N LYS A 69 -5.08 -2.40 1.07
CA LYS A 69 -5.09 -3.55 1.97
C LYS A 69 -4.76 -4.83 1.21
N ALA A 70 -5.43 -5.06 0.09
CA ALA A 70 -5.21 -6.25 -0.73
C ALA A 70 -3.76 -6.30 -1.25
N SER A 71 -3.23 -5.16 -1.71
CA SER A 71 -1.86 -5.06 -2.21
C SER A 71 -0.83 -5.37 -1.12
N VAL A 72 -1.02 -4.83 0.08
CA VAL A 72 -0.11 -5.07 1.20
C VAL A 72 -0.14 -6.54 1.61
N LEU A 73 -1.34 -7.13 1.71
CA LEU A 73 -1.46 -8.55 2.08
C LEU A 73 -0.82 -9.45 1.03
N LYS A 74 -0.98 -9.13 -0.25
CA LYS A 74 -0.32 -9.89 -1.32
C LYS A 74 1.19 -9.77 -1.22
N ALA A 75 1.71 -8.56 -1.00
CA ALA A 75 3.13 -8.33 -0.85
C ALA A 75 3.71 -9.13 0.32
N LEU A 76 3.01 -9.14 1.46
CA LEU A 76 3.44 -9.90 2.63
C LEU A 76 3.44 -11.39 2.36
N LYS A 77 2.39 -11.90 1.72
CA LYS A 77 2.29 -13.32 1.38
C LYS A 77 3.40 -13.74 0.43
N ASP A 78 3.60 -12.98 -0.65
CA ASP A 78 4.62 -13.30 -1.65
C ASP A 78 6.02 -13.24 -1.05
N THR A 79 6.26 -12.27 -0.15
CA THR A 79 7.53 -12.15 0.56
C THR A 79 7.74 -13.37 1.48
N HIS A 80 6.72 -13.75 2.24
CA HIS A 80 6.80 -14.91 3.13
C HIS A 80 7.15 -16.19 2.36
N GLU A 81 6.51 -16.41 1.22
CA GLU A 81 6.75 -17.61 0.40
C GLU A 81 8.16 -17.65 -0.19
N MET A 82 8.76 -16.51 -0.41
CA MET A 82 10.08 -16.38 -1.00
C MET A 82 11.22 -16.61 0.02
N LEU A 83 10.98 -16.31 1.29
CA LEU A 83 11.99 -16.32 2.33
C LEU A 83 12.08 -17.67 3.04
N ASP A 84 13.27 -18.04 3.52
CA ASP A 84 13.44 -19.18 4.43
C ASP A 84 13.11 -18.78 5.87
N GLU A 85 13.13 -19.76 6.77
CA GLU A 85 12.75 -19.54 8.18
C GLU A 85 13.60 -18.46 8.85
N ARG A 86 14.92 -18.48 8.65
CA ARG A 86 15.84 -17.51 9.24
C ARG A 86 15.57 -16.11 8.72
N GLN A 87 15.38 -15.99 7.41
CA GLN A 87 15.09 -14.71 6.77
C GLN A 87 13.75 -14.15 7.23
N ARG A 88 12.74 -15.00 7.38
CA ARG A 88 11.43 -14.57 7.91
C ARG A 88 11.54 -14.00 9.30
N GLY A 89 12.33 -14.65 10.15
CA GLY A 89 12.56 -14.17 11.52
C GLY A 89 13.25 -12.81 11.56
N ARG A 90 14.23 -12.62 10.69
CA ARG A 90 14.92 -11.32 10.59
C ARG A 90 14.00 -10.23 10.09
N LEU A 91 13.20 -10.51 9.06
CA LEU A 91 12.25 -9.54 8.54
C LEU A 91 11.23 -9.15 9.60
N ALA A 92 10.69 -10.13 10.33
CA ALA A 92 9.74 -9.87 11.41
C ALA A 92 10.36 -8.96 12.48
N TYR A 93 11.61 -9.21 12.85
CA TYR A 93 12.33 -8.37 13.79
C TYR A 93 12.46 -6.93 13.27
N MET A 94 12.82 -6.76 11.99
CA MET A 94 12.98 -5.44 11.39
C MET A 94 11.67 -4.67 11.36
N LEU A 95 10.56 -5.35 11.12
CA LEU A 95 9.24 -4.72 11.16
C LEU A 95 8.86 -4.29 12.58
N ARG A 96 9.10 -5.16 13.58
CA ARG A 96 8.80 -4.84 14.98
C ARG A 96 9.65 -3.70 15.53
N SER A 97 10.91 -3.63 15.12
CA SER A 97 11.83 -2.62 15.61
C SER A 97 11.64 -1.24 14.95
N GLY A 98 10.85 -1.19 13.89
CA GLY A 98 10.63 0.07 13.16
C GLY A 98 11.73 0.42 12.17
N VAL A 99 12.69 -0.48 11.94
CA VAL A 99 13.72 -0.29 10.91
C VAL A 99 13.11 -0.26 9.52
N LEU A 100 12.04 -1.05 9.32
CA LEU A 100 11.26 -1.06 8.09
C LEU A 100 9.82 -0.68 8.40
N THR A 101 9.20 0.04 7.46
CA THR A 101 7.77 0.34 7.52
C THR A 101 7.10 -0.13 6.23
N ILE A 102 5.83 -0.44 6.33
CA ILE A 102 5.02 -0.81 5.17
C ILE A 102 4.01 0.35 4.84
#